data_9b05a06f54966f56a904134542cc0cec
#
_entry.id   9b05a06f54966f56a904134542cc0cec
#
_cell.length_a   1.000
_cell.length_b   1.000
_cell.length_c   1.000
_cell.angle_alpha   90.00
_cell.angle_beta   90.00
_cell.angle_gamma   90.00
#
_symmetry.space_group_name_H-M   'P 1'
#
loop_
_entity.id
_entity.type
_entity.pdbx_description
1 polymer ?
#
loop_
_entity_poly.entity_id
_entity_poly.type
_entity_poly.pdbx_seq_one_letter_code
_entity_poly.pdbx_strand_id
1 'polypeptide(L)'
;MTTIYLVRHGEAEGNAFRRIHGQYDSMLTPIGFRQVEALARRFREIPVDACFASDLTRTSLTARAVYVPQKLPLYRDPAFREIRLGRWEDLPFGYLERFESEAITCFRKDPASWHIEGGERFAEYTGRFIQGMQAAAARFPGKTIAIFCHSAVLRGVLMELFFRRDASQVPYCDNTAVSKLLWDGQTFTYEFLNDSSHLPEELSAHREPGKSRNLWYRPLEGTLPQGLPQPPEYSRSFLAILDGDGVGLVSLDRERGRIARLYLLESCRDMGLEDQLLGQAVSCLRRWGHRTLSIWRTDAEPDGLLDRYGFQKVEDSWTYNLDPCVYHWEEAGQAVL
;
A
#
# COMPACT_ATOMS: atom_id res chain seq x y z
N MET A 1 -21.49 -21.10 14.66
CA MET A 1 -20.11 -20.64 14.43
C MET A 1 -20.10 -19.73 13.24
N THR A 2 -19.54 -18.52 13.35
CA THR A 2 -19.45 -17.55 12.24
C THR A 2 -18.09 -17.71 11.55
N THR A 3 -18.09 -17.80 10.22
CA THR A 3 -16.86 -17.85 9.42
C THR A 3 -16.43 -16.44 9.03
N ILE A 4 -15.16 -16.10 9.23
CA ILE A 4 -14.60 -14.78 8.92
C ILE A 4 -13.41 -14.96 7.97
N TYR A 5 -13.53 -14.41 6.77
CA TYR A 5 -12.38 -14.25 5.87
C TYR A 5 -11.75 -12.88 6.11
N LEU A 6 -10.47 -12.86 6.52
CA LEU A 6 -9.67 -11.64 6.59
C LEU A 6 -8.85 -11.53 5.31
N VAL A 7 -8.95 -10.41 4.61
CA VAL A 7 -8.31 -10.20 3.31
C VAL A 7 -7.47 -8.93 3.35
N ARG A 8 -6.17 -9.04 3.08
CA ARG A 8 -5.33 -7.86 2.88
C ARG A 8 -5.69 -7.17 1.57
N HIS A 9 -5.62 -5.84 1.53
CA HIS A 9 -5.80 -5.07 0.29
C HIS A 9 -4.81 -5.47 -0.80
N GLY A 10 -5.18 -5.27 -2.08
CA GLY A 10 -4.30 -5.38 -3.24
C GLY A 10 -3.13 -4.39 -3.19
N GLU A 11 -2.13 -4.57 -4.04
CA GLU A 11 -1.00 -3.65 -4.10
C GLU A 11 -1.50 -2.21 -4.28
N ALA A 12 -0.99 -1.32 -3.43
CA ALA A 12 -1.29 0.10 -3.47
C ALA A 12 0.00 0.91 -3.64
N GLU A 13 -0.16 2.18 -3.99
CA GLU A 13 0.96 3.10 -4.27
C GLU A 13 2.10 3.02 -3.25
N GLY A 14 1.83 3.01 -1.95
CA GLY A 14 2.91 2.93 -0.96
C GLY A 14 3.66 1.59 -0.96
N ASN A 15 3.03 0.48 -1.40
CA ASN A 15 3.74 -0.77 -1.60
C ASN A 15 4.75 -0.64 -2.76
N ALA A 16 4.29 -0.17 -3.90
CA ALA A 16 5.10 0.02 -5.10
C ALA A 16 6.16 1.11 -4.93
N PHE A 17 5.78 2.24 -4.34
CA PHE A 17 6.65 3.39 -4.11
C PHE A 17 7.57 3.24 -2.90
N ARG A 18 7.48 2.12 -2.18
CA ARG A 18 8.28 1.87 -0.98
C ARG A 18 8.14 2.97 0.08
N ARG A 19 6.88 3.36 0.36
CA ARG A 19 6.50 4.36 1.35
C ARG A 19 5.59 3.77 2.42
N ILE A 20 5.70 4.29 3.62
CA ILE A 20 4.85 3.91 4.75
C ILE A 20 3.42 4.41 4.50
N HIS A 21 2.46 3.52 4.56
CA HIS A 21 1.05 3.89 4.43
C HIS A 21 0.45 4.35 5.77
N GLY A 22 0.39 3.42 6.74
CA GLY A 22 -0.45 3.66 7.91
C GLY A 22 -1.88 3.97 7.50
N GLN A 23 -2.43 5.06 8.02
CA GLN A 23 -3.76 5.56 7.67
C GLN A 23 -3.75 6.62 6.54
N TYR A 24 -2.59 6.93 5.99
CA TYR A 24 -2.49 7.69 4.75
C TYR A 24 -3.24 6.96 3.64
N ASP A 25 -4.16 7.64 2.97
CA ASP A 25 -4.97 7.02 1.93
C ASP A 25 -4.27 7.07 0.56
N SER A 26 -4.41 5.99 -0.21
CA SER A 26 -3.77 5.81 -1.50
C SER A 26 -4.53 4.84 -2.39
N MET A 27 -4.31 4.96 -3.71
CA MET A 27 -4.94 4.13 -4.72
C MET A 27 -4.29 2.73 -4.81
N LEU A 28 -5.03 1.78 -5.37
CA LEU A 28 -4.43 0.55 -5.90
C LEU A 28 -3.61 0.87 -7.15
N THR A 29 -2.52 0.12 -7.34
CA THR A 29 -1.78 0.12 -8.59
C THR A 29 -2.48 -0.74 -9.65
N PRO A 30 -2.12 -0.64 -10.94
CA PRO A 30 -2.61 -1.58 -11.94
C PRO A 30 -2.33 -3.06 -11.60
N ILE A 31 -1.19 -3.36 -10.96
CA ILE A 31 -0.92 -4.70 -10.41
C ILE A 31 -1.94 -5.05 -9.32
N GLY A 32 -2.24 -4.10 -8.42
CA GLY A 32 -3.26 -4.29 -7.39
C GLY A 32 -4.64 -4.63 -7.97
N PHE A 33 -5.06 -4.00 -9.06
CA PHE A 33 -6.31 -4.36 -9.73
C PHE A 33 -6.28 -5.78 -10.32
N ARG A 34 -5.17 -6.21 -10.92
CA ARG A 34 -5.01 -7.61 -11.39
C ARG A 34 -5.05 -8.61 -10.24
N GLN A 35 -4.50 -8.25 -9.07
CA GLN A 35 -4.62 -9.06 -7.85
C GLN A 35 -6.08 -9.15 -7.37
N VAL A 36 -6.85 -8.05 -7.46
CA VAL A 36 -8.29 -8.03 -7.15
C VAL A 36 -9.08 -8.97 -8.08
N GLU A 37 -8.75 -9.02 -9.36
CA GLU A 37 -9.35 -9.98 -10.30
C GLU A 37 -9.02 -11.45 -9.93
N ALA A 38 -7.78 -11.73 -9.53
CA ALA A 38 -7.40 -13.06 -9.06
C ALA A 38 -8.16 -13.45 -7.78
N LEU A 39 -8.33 -12.50 -6.86
CA LEU A 39 -9.13 -12.66 -5.66
C LEU A 39 -10.62 -12.92 -5.98
N ALA A 40 -11.19 -12.22 -6.99
CA ALA A 40 -12.57 -12.44 -7.42
C ALA A 40 -12.76 -13.87 -7.94
N ARG A 41 -11.81 -14.40 -8.69
CA ARG A 41 -11.84 -15.81 -9.12
C ARG A 41 -11.84 -16.78 -7.94
N ARG A 42 -11.01 -16.52 -6.90
CA ARG A 42 -10.99 -17.32 -5.67
C ARG A 42 -12.33 -17.35 -4.96
N PHE A 43 -13.00 -16.19 -4.84
CA PHE A 43 -14.27 -16.08 -4.12
C PHE A 43 -15.50 -16.47 -4.95
N ARG A 44 -15.35 -16.88 -6.20
CA ARG A 44 -16.49 -17.26 -7.07
C ARG A 44 -17.33 -18.38 -6.46
N GLU A 45 -16.68 -19.38 -5.89
CA GLU A 45 -17.33 -20.56 -5.29
C GLU A 45 -17.43 -20.48 -3.74
N ILE A 46 -17.04 -19.35 -3.15
CA ILE A 46 -17.12 -19.13 -1.71
C ILE A 46 -18.27 -18.17 -1.44
N PRO A 47 -19.44 -18.66 -0.99
CA PRO A 47 -20.56 -17.77 -0.66
C PRO A 47 -20.25 -16.94 0.57
N VAL A 48 -20.52 -15.64 0.48
CA VAL A 48 -20.36 -14.67 1.56
C VAL A 48 -21.69 -13.99 1.81
N ASP A 49 -22.05 -13.79 3.07
CA ASP A 49 -23.33 -13.16 3.46
C ASP A 49 -23.18 -11.63 3.64
N ALA A 50 -21.99 -11.14 3.99
CA ALA A 50 -21.71 -9.71 4.13
C ALA A 50 -20.23 -9.38 3.98
N CYS A 51 -19.95 -8.18 3.46
CA CYS A 51 -18.59 -7.64 3.31
C CYS A 51 -18.38 -6.42 4.22
N PHE A 52 -17.27 -6.41 4.91
CA PHE A 52 -16.76 -5.29 5.69
C PHE A 52 -15.42 -4.84 5.13
N ALA A 53 -15.10 -3.57 5.24
CA ALA A 53 -13.79 -3.06 4.87
C ALA A 53 -13.38 -1.90 5.79
N SER A 54 -12.08 -1.73 5.96
CA SER A 54 -11.55 -0.41 6.33
C SER A 54 -12.13 0.65 5.36
N ASP A 55 -12.35 1.84 5.85
CA ASP A 55 -12.84 2.96 5.05
C ASP A 55 -11.78 3.60 4.15
N LEU A 56 -10.54 3.09 4.19
CA LEU A 56 -9.47 3.51 3.28
C LEU A 56 -9.70 2.97 1.86
N THR A 57 -9.41 3.79 0.86
CA THR A 57 -9.73 3.54 -0.56
C THR A 57 -9.22 2.18 -1.04
N ARG A 58 -7.95 1.83 -0.77
CA ARG A 58 -7.33 0.57 -1.22
C ARG A 58 -8.07 -0.69 -0.75
N THR A 59 -8.64 -0.69 0.46
CA THR A 59 -9.43 -1.81 0.98
C THR A 59 -10.83 -1.88 0.38
N SER A 60 -11.49 -0.72 0.23
CA SER A 60 -12.79 -0.63 -0.40
C SER A 60 -12.75 -1.07 -1.87
N LEU A 61 -11.69 -0.70 -2.60
CA LEU A 61 -11.44 -1.17 -3.97
C LEU A 61 -11.21 -2.69 -4.02
N THR A 62 -10.41 -3.21 -3.08
CA THR A 62 -10.16 -4.66 -3.02
C THR A 62 -11.44 -5.45 -2.71
N ALA A 63 -12.30 -4.94 -1.83
CA ALA A 63 -13.55 -5.59 -1.46
C ALA A 63 -14.50 -5.81 -2.65
N ARG A 64 -14.36 -5.02 -3.75
CA ARG A 64 -15.14 -5.19 -4.99
C ARG A 64 -15.04 -6.59 -5.55
N ALA A 65 -13.92 -7.28 -5.35
CA ALA A 65 -13.73 -8.68 -5.76
C ALA A 65 -14.84 -9.61 -5.25
N VAL A 66 -15.47 -9.27 -4.14
CA VAL A 66 -16.47 -10.15 -3.49
C VAL A 66 -17.85 -9.52 -3.50
N TYR A 67 -17.98 -8.27 -3.00
CA TYR A 67 -19.32 -7.72 -2.81
C TYR A 67 -20.05 -7.39 -4.13
N VAL A 68 -19.32 -7.03 -5.19
CA VAL A 68 -19.96 -6.69 -6.48
C VAL A 68 -20.53 -7.94 -7.17
N PRO A 69 -19.76 -9.02 -7.43
CA PRO A 69 -20.29 -10.22 -8.07
C PRO A 69 -21.41 -10.89 -7.27
N GLN A 70 -21.31 -10.86 -5.94
CA GLN A 70 -22.30 -11.49 -5.06
C GLN A 70 -23.44 -10.55 -4.65
N LYS A 71 -23.45 -9.30 -5.16
CA LYS A 71 -24.48 -8.27 -4.89
C LYS A 71 -24.72 -8.02 -3.40
N LEU A 72 -23.63 -7.93 -2.63
CA LEU A 72 -23.67 -7.74 -1.18
C LEU A 72 -23.52 -6.27 -0.80
N PRO A 73 -24.04 -5.86 0.37
CA PRO A 73 -23.68 -4.56 0.93
C PRO A 73 -22.24 -4.55 1.42
N LEU A 74 -21.55 -3.41 1.24
CA LEU A 74 -20.24 -3.14 1.83
C LEU A 74 -20.41 -2.24 3.06
N TYR A 75 -20.00 -2.74 4.23
CA TYR A 75 -19.96 -1.98 5.49
C TYR A 75 -18.54 -1.45 5.70
N ARG A 76 -18.36 -0.13 5.61
CA ARG A 76 -17.07 0.52 5.89
C ARG A 76 -16.98 0.83 7.37
N ASP A 77 -15.87 0.41 8.00
CA ASP A 77 -15.66 0.60 9.44
C ASP A 77 -14.19 0.97 9.73
N PRO A 78 -13.95 2.13 10.38
CA PRO A 78 -12.60 2.53 10.83
C PRO A 78 -11.93 1.53 11.77
N ALA A 79 -12.69 0.64 12.42
CA ALA A 79 -12.11 -0.44 13.24
C ALA A 79 -11.16 -1.34 12.45
N PHE A 80 -11.30 -1.42 11.12
CA PHE A 80 -10.47 -2.24 10.24
C PHE A 80 -9.32 -1.48 9.56
N ARG A 81 -9.09 -0.20 9.92
CA ARG A 81 -7.94 0.59 9.41
C ARG A 81 -6.61 -0.05 9.78
N GLU A 82 -5.59 0.26 8.97
CA GLU A 82 -4.19 -0.02 9.29
C GLU A 82 -3.79 0.66 10.60
N ILE A 83 -2.69 0.26 11.17
CA ILE A 83 -2.06 0.94 12.30
C ILE A 83 -1.84 2.40 11.92
N ARG A 84 -2.25 3.33 12.79
CA ARG A 84 -1.83 4.71 12.64
C ARG A 84 -0.34 4.80 12.99
N LEU A 85 0.45 5.19 12.00
CA LEU A 85 1.91 5.23 12.08
C LEU A 85 2.44 6.65 12.32
N GLY A 86 1.54 7.60 12.68
CA GLY A 86 1.89 8.95 13.09
C GLY A 86 2.87 9.62 12.13
N ARG A 87 3.99 10.13 12.67
CA ARG A 87 4.99 10.88 11.90
C ARG A 87 5.69 10.06 10.80
N TRP A 88 5.52 8.74 10.77
CA TRP A 88 6.09 7.88 9.72
C TRP A 88 5.23 7.84 8.45
N GLU A 89 3.96 8.22 8.53
CA GLU A 89 3.05 8.13 7.38
C GLU A 89 3.56 8.94 6.20
N ASP A 90 3.54 8.33 5.04
CA ASP A 90 4.09 8.84 3.77
C ASP A 90 5.60 9.10 3.76
N LEU A 91 6.39 8.56 4.71
CA LEU A 91 7.85 8.57 4.61
C LEU A 91 8.35 7.39 3.77
N PRO A 92 9.46 7.57 3.00
CA PRO A 92 10.13 6.47 2.32
C PRO A 92 10.71 5.46 3.31
N PHE A 93 10.66 4.17 3.02
CA PHE A 93 11.32 3.16 3.86
C PHE A 93 12.82 3.43 4.02
N GLY A 94 13.51 3.89 2.97
CA GLY A 94 14.92 4.24 3.06
C GLY A 94 15.23 5.35 4.06
N TYR A 95 14.30 6.30 4.26
CA TYR A 95 14.44 7.31 5.30
C TYR A 95 14.43 6.67 6.69
N LEU A 96 13.48 5.77 6.97
CA LEU A 96 13.39 5.10 8.27
C LEU A 96 14.60 4.19 8.51
N GLU A 97 15.04 3.47 7.50
CA GLU A 97 16.21 2.59 7.59
C GLU A 97 17.50 3.38 7.88
N ARG A 98 17.58 4.61 7.38
CA ARG A 98 18.73 5.50 7.59
C ARG A 98 18.70 6.24 8.93
N PHE A 99 17.54 6.82 9.29
CA PHE A 99 17.47 7.78 10.40
C PHE A 99 16.72 7.25 11.62
N GLU A 100 16.01 6.14 11.50
CA GLU A 100 15.21 5.53 12.55
C GLU A 100 15.37 4.02 12.59
N SER A 101 16.59 3.53 12.34
CA SER A 101 16.91 2.11 12.18
C SER A 101 16.50 1.24 13.38
N GLU A 102 16.63 1.73 14.59
CA GLU A 102 16.20 1.01 15.81
C GLU A 102 14.67 0.90 15.87
N ALA A 103 13.97 2.00 15.62
CA ALA A 103 12.52 2.03 15.69
C ALA A 103 11.87 1.17 14.57
N ILE A 104 12.37 1.22 13.34
CA ILE A 104 11.85 0.37 12.26
C ILE A 104 12.21 -1.11 12.48
N THR A 105 13.33 -1.40 13.09
CA THR A 105 13.71 -2.77 13.48
C THR A 105 12.79 -3.30 14.58
N CYS A 106 12.50 -2.49 15.60
CA CYS A 106 11.52 -2.81 16.63
C CYS A 106 10.14 -3.08 16.03
N PHE A 107 9.64 -2.20 15.16
CA PHE A 107 8.36 -2.40 14.46
C PHE A 107 8.30 -3.73 13.69
N ARG A 108 9.41 -4.12 13.05
CA ARG A 108 9.49 -5.37 12.29
C ARG A 108 9.61 -6.62 13.18
N LYS A 109 10.36 -6.57 14.26
CA LYS A 109 10.71 -7.74 15.09
C LYS A 109 9.86 -7.89 16.33
N ASP A 110 9.54 -6.77 16.98
CA ASP A 110 8.78 -6.72 18.24
C ASP A 110 7.76 -5.58 18.21
N PRO A 111 6.71 -5.69 17.37
CA PRO A 111 5.68 -4.65 17.25
C PRO A 111 4.90 -4.43 18.56
N ALA A 112 4.96 -5.38 19.52
CA ALA A 112 4.30 -5.22 20.81
C ALA A 112 4.99 -4.18 21.70
N SER A 113 6.30 -4.02 21.59
CA SER A 113 7.09 -3.00 22.30
C SER A 113 7.26 -1.70 21.51
N TRP A 114 6.90 -1.71 20.21
CA TRP A 114 7.06 -0.56 19.34
C TRP A 114 6.09 0.58 19.67
N HIS A 115 6.61 1.80 19.65
CA HIS A 115 5.81 3.01 19.73
C HIS A 115 6.58 4.21 19.16
N ILE A 116 5.84 5.09 18.48
CA ILE A 116 6.32 6.41 18.04
C ILE A 116 5.26 7.48 18.30
N GLU A 117 5.67 8.73 18.24
CA GLU A 117 4.77 9.87 18.39
C GLU A 117 3.66 9.87 17.35
N GLY A 118 2.42 10.01 17.80
CA GLY A 118 1.22 9.97 16.96
C GLY A 118 0.83 8.58 16.46
N GLY A 119 1.63 7.53 16.75
CA GLY A 119 1.31 6.16 16.40
C GLY A 119 0.37 5.47 17.41
N GLU A 120 -0.35 4.45 16.96
CA GLU A 120 -1.13 3.56 17.85
C GLU A 120 -0.21 2.55 18.55
N ARG A 121 -0.47 2.29 19.82
CA ARG A 121 0.16 1.20 20.56
C ARG A 121 -0.42 -0.16 20.17
N PHE A 122 0.35 -1.22 20.39
CA PHE A 122 -0.06 -2.61 20.07
C PHE A 122 -1.47 -2.94 20.59
N ALA A 123 -1.72 -2.68 21.87
CA ALA A 123 -3.02 -3.00 22.49
C ALA A 123 -4.19 -2.15 21.92
N GLU A 124 -3.91 -0.93 21.46
CA GLU A 124 -4.92 -0.04 20.90
C GLU A 124 -5.44 -0.57 19.55
N TYR A 125 -4.52 -0.81 18.59
CA TYR A 125 -4.93 -1.24 17.26
C TYR A 125 -5.40 -2.70 17.23
N THR A 126 -4.82 -3.61 18.01
CA THR A 126 -5.30 -4.99 18.10
C THR A 126 -6.67 -5.05 18.79
N GLY A 127 -6.85 -4.28 19.86
CA GLY A 127 -8.12 -4.19 20.59
C GLY A 127 -9.27 -3.68 19.72
N ARG A 128 -9.09 -2.54 19.02
CA ARG A 128 -10.14 -2.00 18.12
C ARG A 128 -10.49 -2.96 16.98
N PHE A 129 -9.50 -3.64 16.41
CA PHE A 129 -9.73 -4.59 15.32
C PHE A 129 -10.47 -5.84 15.79
N ILE A 130 -10.04 -6.44 16.92
CA ILE A 130 -10.70 -7.62 17.50
C ILE A 130 -12.15 -7.29 17.90
N GLN A 131 -12.40 -6.15 18.52
CA GLN A 131 -13.75 -5.69 18.84
C GLN A 131 -14.60 -5.48 17.58
N GLY A 132 -14.02 -4.93 16.51
CA GLY A 132 -14.66 -4.79 15.21
C GLY A 132 -15.05 -6.15 14.61
N MET A 133 -14.17 -7.15 14.67
CA MET A 133 -14.48 -8.51 14.22
C MET A 133 -15.64 -9.15 15.04
N GLN A 134 -15.60 -9.01 16.35
CA GLN A 134 -16.66 -9.51 17.25
C GLN A 134 -17.99 -8.85 16.94
N ALA A 135 -18.01 -7.53 16.76
CA ALA A 135 -19.22 -6.79 16.41
C ALA A 135 -19.77 -7.18 15.02
N ALA A 136 -18.89 -7.35 14.03
CA ALA A 136 -19.28 -7.83 12.71
C ALA A 136 -19.87 -9.26 12.76
N ALA A 137 -19.22 -10.17 13.49
CA ALA A 137 -19.70 -11.54 13.66
C ALA A 137 -21.05 -11.62 14.42
N ALA A 138 -21.25 -10.75 15.42
CA ALA A 138 -22.50 -10.67 16.17
C ALA A 138 -23.69 -10.19 15.31
N ARG A 139 -23.44 -9.38 14.26
CA ARG A 139 -24.49 -8.97 13.31
C ARG A 139 -24.89 -10.07 12.33
N PHE A 140 -24.03 -11.07 12.13
CA PHE A 140 -24.22 -12.16 11.16
C PHE A 140 -23.94 -13.53 11.82
N PRO A 141 -24.69 -13.92 12.87
CA PRO A 141 -24.44 -15.15 13.64
C PRO A 141 -24.65 -16.38 12.75
N GLY A 142 -23.66 -17.29 12.75
CA GLY A 142 -23.69 -18.52 11.96
C GLY A 142 -23.48 -18.34 10.45
N LYS A 143 -23.12 -17.14 10.02
CA LYS A 143 -22.92 -16.73 8.62
C LYS A 143 -21.46 -16.68 8.24
N THR A 144 -21.20 -16.43 6.95
CA THR A 144 -19.87 -16.19 6.40
C THR A 144 -19.71 -14.71 6.08
N ILE A 145 -18.69 -14.06 6.64
CA ILE A 145 -18.38 -12.65 6.38
C ILE A 145 -16.97 -12.51 5.85
N ALA A 146 -16.73 -11.49 5.03
CA ALA A 146 -15.39 -11.10 4.56
C ALA A 146 -15.03 -9.71 5.08
N ILE A 147 -13.83 -9.55 5.64
CA ILE A 147 -13.31 -8.29 6.19
C ILE A 147 -12.02 -7.93 5.44
N PHE A 148 -12.04 -6.80 4.74
CA PHE A 148 -10.90 -6.30 3.96
C PHE A 148 -10.11 -5.29 4.78
N CYS A 149 -8.83 -5.57 4.97
CA CYS A 149 -7.97 -4.87 5.91
C CYS A 149 -6.52 -4.74 5.41
N HIS A 150 -5.56 -4.60 6.33
CA HIS A 150 -4.18 -4.26 6.02
C HIS A 150 -3.19 -5.22 6.70
N SER A 151 -1.94 -5.22 6.22
CA SER A 151 -0.97 -6.24 6.62
C SER A 151 -0.43 -6.07 8.04
N ALA A 152 -0.10 -4.83 8.47
CA ALA A 152 0.55 -4.66 9.76
C ALA A 152 -0.45 -4.83 10.92
N VAL A 153 -1.67 -4.28 10.78
CA VAL A 153 -2.75 -4.52 11.76
C VAL A 153 -3.10 -6.00 11.82
N LEU A 154 -3.23 -6.67 10.67
CA LEU A 154 -3.55 -8.10 10.63
C LEU A 154 -2.46 -8.93 11.30
N ARG A 155 -1.19 -8.64 11.02
CA ARG A 155 -0.07 -9.30 11.71
C ARG A 155 -0.17 -9.18 13.23
N GLY A 156 -0.41 -7.98 13.76
CA GLY A 156 -0.57 -7.76 15.19
C GLY A 156 -1.77 -8.50 15.79
N VAL A 157 -2.92 -8.53 15.09
CA VAL A 157 -4.11 -9.25 15.50
C VAL A 157 -3.87 -10.76 15.56
N LEU A 158 -3.23 -11.33 14.53
CA LEU A 158 -2.89 -12.76 14.51
C LEU A 158 -1.89 -13.13 15.63
N MET A 159 -0.89 -12.25 15.89
CA MET A 159 0.03 -12.40 17.02
C MET A 159 -0.71 -12.46 18.35
N GLU A 160 -1.64 -11.52 18.58
CA GLU A 160 -2.42 -11.45 19.82
C GLU A 160 -3.31 -12.67 20.02
N LEU A 161 -4.02 -13.10 18.96
CA LEU A 161 -5.00 -14.18 19.04
C LEU A 161 -4.37 -15.57 19.11
N PHE A 162 -3.26 -15.82 18.38
CA PHE A 162 -2.81 -17.19 18.14
C PHE A 162 -1.35 -17.48 18.50
N PHE A 163 -0.49 -16.47 18.57
CA PHE A 163 0.97 -16.68 18.63
C PHE A 163 1.65 -16.06 19.87
N ARG A 164 0.89 -15.76 20.94
CA ARG A 164 1.42 -15.20 22.20
C ARG A 164 2.37 -14.00 21.96
N ARG A 165 2.04 -13.18 20.96
CA ARG A 165 2.82 -12.01 20.52
C ARG A 165 4.16 -12.33 19.86
N ASP A 166 4.40 -13.56 19.45
CA ASP A 166 5.60 -13.92 18.70
C ASP A 166 5.40 -13.60 17.20
N ALA A 167 6.04 -12.51 16.76
CA ALA A 167 5.95 -12.03 15.38
C ALA A 167 6.56 -13.00 14.36
N SER A 168 7.48 -13.88 14.77
CA SER A 168 8.17 -14.82 13.88
C SER A 168 7.28 -15.97 13.42
N GLN A 169 6.21 -16.24 14.14
CA GLN A 169 5.28 -17.33 13.83
C GLN A 169 4.17 -16.92 12.86
N VAL A 170 3.96 -15.62 12.63
CA VAL A 170 2.93 -15.16 11.70
C VAL A 170 3.42 -15.34 10.26
N PRO A 171 2.71 -16.12 9.42
CA PRO A 171 3.07 -16.28 8.02
C PRO A 171 3.13 -14.95 7.28
N TYR A 172 3.97 -14.86 6.26
CA TYR A 172 4.00 -13.69 5.38
C TYR A 172 2.61 -13.43 4.80
N CYS A 173 2.20 -12.17 4.80
CA CYS A 173 0.92 -11.73 4.28
C CYS A 173 1.12 -10.99 2.96
N ASP A 174 0.97 -11.66 1.83
CA ASP A 174 1.03 -11.03 0.51
C ASP A 174 -0.18 -10.13 0.26
N ASN A 175 -0.13 -9.27 -0.76
CA ASN A 175 -1.30 -8.51 -1.19
C ASN A 175 -2.43 -9.47 -1.59
N THR A 176 -3.65 -9.16 -1.23
CA THR A 176 -4.84 -10.01 -1.36
C THR A 176 -4.78 -11.36 -0.64
N ALA A 177 -3.75 -11.63 0.17
CA ALA A 177 -3.72 -12.85 0.99
C ALA A 177 -4.96 -12.97 1.87
N VAL A 178 -5.44 -14.19 2.05
CA VAL A 178 -6.69 -14.54 2.74
C VAL A 178 -6.38 -15.40 3.97
N SER A 179 -6.98 -15.04 5.10
CA SER A 179 -7.01 -15.90 6.29
C SER A 179 -8.46 -16.30 6.60
N LYS A 180 -8.68 -17.55 7.02
CA LYS A 180 -10.01 -18.04 7.41
C LYS A 180 -10.04 -18.33 8.90
N LEU A 181 -10.84 -17.55 9.62
CA LEU A 181 -11.08 -17.65 11.04
C LEU A 181 -12.51 -18.16 11.31
N LEU A 182 -12.68 -18.78 12.45
CA LEU A 182 -13.95 -19.24 12.98
C LEU A 182 -14.21 -18.59 14.33
N TRP A 183 -15.43 -18.09 14.55
CA TRP A 183 -15.88 -17.46 15.79
C TRP A 183 -17.07 -18.22 16.39
N ASP A 184 -16.91 -18.73 17.60
CA ASP A 184 -17.96 -19.48 18.32
C ASP A 184 -18.84 -18.64 19.24
N GLY A 185 -18.53 -17.35 19.40
CA GLY A 185 -19.17 -16.41 20.33
C GLY A 185 -18.27 -16.05 21.52
N GLN A 186 -17.16 -16.76 21.74
CA GLN A 186 -16.21 -16.52 22.83
C GLN A 186 -14.75 -16.50 22.37
N THR A 187 -14.38 -17.41 21.45
CA THR A 187 -13.00 -17.59 21.01
C THR A 187 -12.89 -17.62 19.50
N PHE A 188 -11.76 -17.13 19.00
CA PHE A 188 -11.37 -17.28 17.59
C PHE A 188 -10.47 -18.51 17.45
N THR A 189 -10.71 -19.26 16.38
CA THR A 189 -9.80 -20.28 15.85
C THR A 189 -9.55 -20.01 14.37
N TYR A 190 -8.58 -20.68 13.74
CA TYR A 190 -8.34 -20.52 12.32
C TYR A 190 -8.20 -21.86 11.61
N GLU A 191 -8.55 -21.88 10.32
CA GLU A 191 -8.29 -23.02 9.42
C GLU A 191 -6.99 -22.81 8.64
N PHE A 192 -6.77 -21.60 8.11
CA PHE A 192 -5.53 -21.19 7.45
C PHE A 192 -5.28 -19.69 7.59
N LEU A 193 -4.02 -19.27 7.47
CA LEU A 193 -3.60 -17.88 7.59
C LEU A 193 -2.79 -17.45 6.36
N ASN A 194 -3.08 -16.23 5.88
CA ASN A 194 -2.32 -15.51 4.87
C ASN A 194 -2.06 -16.32 3.58
N ASP A 195 -3.02 -17.14 3.17
CA ASP A 195 -2.92 -17.91 1.93
C ASP A 195 -3.11 -17.01 0.70
N SER A 196 -2.11 -17.00 -0.16
CA SER A 196 -2.07 -16.26 -1.43
C SER A 196 -2.00 -17.16 -2.67
N SER A 197 -2.37 -18.43 -2.55
CA SER A 197 -2.28 -19.45 -3.62
C SER A 197 -3.10 -19.11 -4.89
N HIS A 198 -4.03 -18.16 -4.79
CA HIS A 198 -4.79 -17.65 -5.94
C HIS A 198 -3.99 -16.66 -6.80
N LEU A 199 -2.86 -16.15 -6.32
CA LEU A 199 -2.02 -15.24 -7.09
C LEU A 199 -1.07 -16.03 -7.98
N PRO A 200 -1.02 -15.73 -9.29
CA PRO A 200 0.07 -16.19 -10.12
C PRO A 200 1.39 -15.53 -9.69
N GLU A 201 2.51 -16.17 -9.99
CA GLU A 201 3.84 -15.77 -9.53
C GLU A 201 4.18 -14.32 -9.87
N GLU A 202 3.80 -13.86 -11.07
CA GLU A 202 4.06 -12.49 -11.52
C GLU A 202 3.27 -11.41 -10.76
N LEU A 203 2.23 -11.78 -10.00
CA LEU A 203 1.44 -10.88 -9.16
C LEU A 203 1.77 -10.98 -7.67
N SER A 204 2.59 -11.94 -7.26
CA SER A 204 3.03 -12.08 -5.87
C SER A 204 4.16 -11.10 -5.56
N ALA A 205 4.08 -10.43 -4.41
CA ALA A 205 5.16 -9.60 -3.89
C ALA A 205 6.33 -10.44 -3.31
N HIS A 206 6.19 -11.76 -3.26
CA HIS A 206 7.22 -12.68 -2.80
C HIS A 206 8.42 -12.78 -3.74
N ARG A 207 8.47 -11.96 -4.78
CA ARG A 207 9.62 -11.85 -5.69
C ARG A 207 10.86 -11.45 -4.90
N GLU A 208 11.68 -12.41 -4.53
CA GLU A 208 13.00 -12.26 -3.91
C GLU A 208 13.03 -11.52 -2.56
N PRO A 209 12.78 -12.22 -1.42
CA PRO A 209 13.03 -11.66 -0.11
C PRO A 209 14.50 -11.21 0.02
N GLY A 210 14.73 -9.95 0.38
CA GLY A 210 16.07 -9.44 0.69
C GLY A 210 16.75 -8.58 -0.38
N LYS A 211 16.17 -8.38 -1.56
CA LYS A 211 16.74 -7.50 -2.60
C LYS A 211 16.09 -6.11 -2.72
N SER A 212 15.14 -5.76 -1.86
CA SER A 212 14.53 -4.43 -1.89
C SER A 212 15.51 -3.37 -1.40
N ARG A 213 16.12 -2.64 -2.31
CA ARG A 213 16.84 -1.42 -1.98
C ARG A 213 15.86 -0.27 -1.85
N ASN A 214 16.06 0.59 -0.85
CA ASN A 214 15.14 1.68 -0.55
C ASN A 214 15.84 3.02 -0.69
N LEU A 215 15.26 3.89 -1.51
CA LEU A 215 15.72 5.28 -1.64
C LEU A 215 15.23 6.11 -0.46
N TRP A 216 16.03 7.11 -0.09
CA TRP A 216 15.59 8.26 0.66
C TRP A 216 15.96 9.55 -0.09
N TYR A 217 15.37 10.67 0.32
CA TYR A 217 15.44 11.91 -0.46
C TYR A 217 15.84 13.08 0.42
N ARG A 218 16.63 13.98 -0.11
CA ARG A 218 16.88 15.29 0.46
C ARG A 218 16.70 16.38 -0.60
N PRO A 219 16.37 17.61 -0.21
CA PRO A 219 16.43 18.74 -1.14
C PRO A 219 17.80 18.80 -1.82
N LEU A 220 17.82 19.14 -3.10
CA LEU A 220 19.06 19.39 -3.81
C LEU A 220 19.60 20.76 -3.38
N GLU A 221 20.70 20.74 -2.66
CA GLU A 221 21.44 21.91 -2.22
C GLU A 221 22.91 21.74 -2.58
N GLY A 222 23.55 22.83 -3.06
CA GLY A 222 24.96 22.84 -3.42
C GLY A 222 25.29 22.10 -4.71
N THR A 223 26.42 21.39 -4.73
CA THR A 223 26.95 20.75 -5.94
C THR A 223 26.19 19.50 -6.31
N LEU A 224 25.83 19.41 -7.57
CA LEU A 224 25.17 18.22 -8.14
C LEU A 224 26.17 17.06 -8.23
N PRO A 225 25.82 15.84 -7.78
CA PRO A 225 26.65 14.65 -7.99
C PRO A 225 26.98 14.40 -9.47
N GLN A 226 28.14 13.84 -9.72
CA GLN A 226 28.59 13.51 -11.08
C GLN A 226 27.62 12.55 -11.77
N GLY A 227 27.35 12.81 -13.04
CA GLY A 227 26.45 11.97 -13.86
C GLY A 227 24.97 12.33 -13.78
N LEU A 228 24.56 13.17 -12.81
CA LEU A 228 23.19 13.68 -12.76
C LEU A 228 23.03 14.92 -13.67
N PRO A 229 21.89 15.02 -14.38
CA PRO A 229 21.62 16.18 -15.25
C PRO A 229 21.24 17.41 -14.43
N GLN A 230 21.54 18.60 -14.93
CA GLN A 230 21.10 19.85 -14.30
C GLN A 230 19.58 19.93 -14.26
N PRO A 231 18.98 20.18 -13.08
CA PRO A 231 17.54 20.37 -12.99
C PRO A 231 17.12 21.69 -13.67
N PRO A 232 15.87 21.78 -14.16
CA PRO A 232 15.33 23.06 -14.61
C PRO A 232 15.33 24.10 -13.48
N GLU A 233 15.73 25.34 -13.78
CA GLU A 233 15.85 26.41 -12.78
C GLU A 233 14.57 26.73 -12.03
N TYR A 234 13.40 26.56 -12.71
CA TYR A 234 12.07 26.80 -12.11
C TYR A 234 11.61 25.65 -11.20
N SER A 235 12.35 24.54 -11.14
CA SER A 235 11.92 23.34 -10.42
C SER A 235 12.46 23.27 -9.00
N ARG A 236 11.67 22.68 -8.10
CA ARG A 236 12.14 22.22 -6.81
C ARG A 236 12.63 20.79 -6.94
N SER A 237 13.90 20.58 -6.64
CA SER A 237 14.54 19.29 -6.92
C SER A 237 14.95 18.56 -5.65
N PHE A 238 14.85 17.23 -5.70
CA PHE A 238 15.25 16.32 -4.62
C PHE A 238 16.25 15.32 -5.16
N LEU A 239 17.34 15.16 -4.43
CA LEU A 239 18.33 14.12 -4.69
C LEU A 239 17.85 12.81 -4.10
N ALA A 240 17.79 11.75 -4.90
CA ALA A 240 17.55 10.39 -4.45
C ALA A 240 18.87 9.75 -4.02
N ILE A 241 18.90 9.20 -2.81
CA ILE A 241 20.08 8.65 -2.18
C ILE A 241 19.90 7.14 -1.98
N LEU A 242 20.92 6.39 -2.39
CA LEU A 242 21.05 4.95 -2.15
C LEU A 242 22.41 4.68 -1.50
N ASP A 243 22.44 4.00 -0.37
CA ASP A 243 23.68 3.61 0.34
C ASP A 243 24.65 4.79 0.64
N GLY A 244 24.14 6.02 0.63
CA GLY A 244 24.91 7.25 0.88
C GLY A 244 25.22 8.05 -0.39
N ASP A 245 25.09 7.46 -1.57
CA ASP A 245 25.40 8.09 -2.84
C ASP A 245 24.14 8.71 -3.50
N GLY A 246 24.33 9.84 -4.17
CA GLY A 246 23.29 10.48 -4.96
C GLY A 246 23.13 9.77 -6.31
N VAL A 247 22.07 8.98 -6.44
CA VAL A 247 21.85 8.10 -7.61
C VAL A 247 20.75 8.57 -8.55
N GLY A 248 19.96 9.56 -8.14
CA GLY A 248 18.83 10.00 -8.95
C GLY A 248 18.34 11.40 -8.60
N LEU A 249 17.47 11.93 -9.44
CA LEU A 249 16.92 13.28 -9.32
C LEU A 249 15.41 13.27 -9.57
N VAL A 250 14.66 13.93 -8.67
CA VAL A 250 13.25 14.24 -8.83
C VAL A 250 13.09 15.75 -8.86
N SER A 251 12.72 16.31 -10.01
CA SER A 251 12.50 17.75 -10.18
C SER A 251 11.04 18.05 -10.47
N LEU A 252 10.43 18.96 -9.69
CA LEU A 252 9.01 19.23 -9.70
C LEU A 252 8.74 20.71 -9.95
N ASP A 253 7.82 21.02 -10.85
CA ASP A 253 7.22 22.34 -10.99
C ASP A 253 6.05 22.44 -9.99
N ARG A 254 6.32 23.11 -8.87
CA ARG A 254 5.35 23.24 -7.79
C ARG A 254 4.10 24.01 -8.20
N GLU A 255 4.25 25.03 -9.04
CA GLU A 255 3.12 25.90 -9.42
C GLU A 255 2.17 25.17 -10.36
N ARG A 256 2.71 24.39 -11.31
CA ARG A 256 1.91 23.70 -12.33
C ARG A 256 1.51 22.27 -11.95
N GLY A 257 1.95 21.76 -10.80
CA GLY A 257 1.69 20.37 -10.41
C GLY A 257 2.32 19.36 -11.38
N ARG A 258 3.55 19.63 -11.84
CA ARG A 258 4.17 18.87 -12.91
C ARG A 258 5.51 18.27 -12.49
N ILE A 259 5.75 17.04 -12.95
CA ILE A 259 7.08 16.44 -12.91
C ILE A 259 7.90 17.07 -14.05
N ALA A 260 8.94 17.79 -13.68
CA ALA A 260 9.86 18.42 -14.63
C ALA A 260 10.98 17.46 -15.05
N ARG A 261 11.36 16.52 -14.15
CA ARG A 261 12.36 15.47 -14.43
C ARG A 261 12.27 14.34 -13.42
N LEU A 262 12.31 13.10 -13.89
CA LEU A 262 12.68 11.90 -13.14
C LEU A 262 13.94 11.33 -13.79
N TYR A 263 14.99 11.17 -13.03
CA TYR A 263 16.25 10.65 -13.55
C TYR A 263 16.89 9.69 -12.56
N LEU A 264 17.40 8.58 -13.05
CA LEU A 264 18.16 7.58 -12.31
C LEU A 264 19.45 7.31 -13.08
N LEU A 265 20.57 7.22 -12.37
CA LEU A 265 21.84 6.83 -12.98
C LEU A 265 21.70 5.48 -13.68
N GLU A 266 22.35 5.31 -14.82
CA GLU A 266 22.28 4.08 -15.62
C GLU A 266 22.71 2.84 -14.81
N SER A 267 23.72 2.99 -13.95
CA SER A 267 24.17 1.93 -13.04
C SER A 267 23.12 1.46 -12.01
N CYS A 268 22.05 2.22 -11.82
CA CYS A 268 20.96 1.92 -10.88
C CYS A 268 19.64 1.54 -11.58
N ARG A 269 19.61 1.56 -12.91
CA ARG A 269 18.47 1.01 -13.68
C ARG A 269 18.38 -0.50 -13.43
N ASP A 270 17.25 -1.10 -13.66
CA ASP A 270 16.98 -2.51 -13.40
C ASP A 270 17.02 -2.95 -11.92
N MET A 271 17.13 -1.98 -11.00
CA MET A 271 17.03 -2.24 -9.54
C MET A 271 15.63 -2.03 -8.99
N GLY A 272 14.65 -1.66 -9.84
CA GLY A 272 13.27 -1.37 -9.40
C GLY A 272 13.15 -0.10 -8.55
N LEU A 273 14.02 0.90 -8.80
CA LEU A 273 14.07 2.15 -8.05
C LEU A 273 13.24 3.27 -8.69
N GLU A 274 12.86 3.11 -9.94
CA GLU A 274 12.10 4.10 -10.73
C GLU A 274 10.74 4.40 -10.11
N ASP A 275 10.08 3.37 -9.61
CA ASP A 275 8.77 3.49 -8.94
C ASP A 275 8.88 4.37 -7.69
N GLN A 276 10.02 4.31 -6.99
CA GLN A 276 10.27 5.12 -5.80
C GLN A 276 10.47 6.60 -6.14
N LEU A 277 11.10 6.92 -7.28
CA LEU A 277 11.22 8.30 -7.77
C LEU A 277 9.85 8.89 -8.08
N LEU A 278 8.98 8.12 -8.76
CA LEU A 278 7.60 8.52 -9.02
C LEU A 278 6.84 8.73 -7.70
N GLY A 279 7.03 7.82 -6.74
CA GLY A 279 6.42 7.94 -5.41
C GLY A 279 6.82 9.20 -4.66
N GLN A 280 8.06 9.66 -4.80
CA GLN A 280 8.50 10.93 -4.23
C GLN A 280 7.79 12.12 -4.90
N ALA A 281 7.62 12.09 -6.21
CA ALA A 281 6.90 13.11 -6.95
C ALA A 281 5.42 13.17 -6.53
N VAL A 282 4.74 12.04 -6.51
CA VAL A 282 3.34 11.90 -6.07
C VAL A 282 3.15 12.46 -4.66
N SER A 283 4.00 12.05 -3.70
CA SER A 283 3.96 12.52 -2.32
C SER A 283 4.12 14.04 -2.21
N CYS A 284 5.14 14.60 -2.88
CA CYS A 284 5.38 16.05 -2.83
C CYS A 284 4.22 16.85 -3.41
N LEU A 285 3.69 16.43 -4.56
CA LEU A 285 2.62 17.15 -5.24
C LEU A 285 1.31 17.09 -4.44
N ARG A 286 0.96 15.95 -3.84
CA ARG A 286 -0.17 15.83 -2.91
C ARG A 286 -0.03 16.77 -1.71
N ARG A 287 1.14 16.81 -1.09
CA ARG A 287 1.41 17.71 0.05
C ARG A 287 1.33 19.18 -0.33
N TRP A 288 1.58 19.52 -1.58
CA TRP A 288 1.42 20.87 -2.11
C TRP A 288 -0.02 21.20 -2.53
N GLY A 289 -0.94 20.23 -2.38
CA GLY A 289 -2.39 20.44 -2.62
C GLY A 289 -2.83 20.16 -4.05
N HIS A 290 -1.98 19.58 -4.89
CA HIS A 290 -2.39 19.18 -6.23
C HIS A 290 -3.27 17.93 -6.21
N ARG A 291 -4.29 17.91 -7.06
CA ARG A 291 -5.19 16.77 -7.27
C ARG A 291 -4.83 15.93 -8.49
N THR A 292 -4.06 16.50 -9.38
CA THR A 292 -3.52 15.85 -10.57
C THR A 292 -2.04 16.17 -10.67
N LEU A 293 -1.28 15.27 -11.26
CA LEU A 293 0.06 15.54 -11.70
C LEU A 293 0.15 15.34 -13.21
N SER A 294 1.05 16.10 -13.85
CA SER A 294 1.37 15.89 -15.26
C SER A 294 2.87 15.69 -15.45
N ILE A 295 3.23 15.03 -16.54
CA ILE A 295 4.60 14.87 -17.01
C ILE A 295 4.61 14.97 -18.54
N TRP A 296 5.59 15.65 -19.08
CA TRP A 296 5.85 15.59 -20.51
C TRP A 296 6.83 14.47 -20.79
N ARG A 297 6.49 13.58 -21.70
CA ARG A 297 7.38 12.50 -22.07
C ARG A 297 8.65 13.09 -22.69
N THR A 298 9.76 12.86 -22.03
CA THR A 298 11.09 13.15 -22.55
C THR A 298 11.85 11.84 -22.72
N ASP A 299 12.85 11.80 -23.60
CA ASP A 299 13.67 10.60 -23.85
C ASP A 299 14.44 10.07 -22.63
N ALA A 300 14.29 10.71 -21.47
CA ALA A 300 14.99 10.39 -20.22
C ALA A 300 14.14 9.61 -19.20
N GLU A 301 12.91 9.24 -19.54
CA GLU A 301 12.05 8.50 -18.63
C GLU A 301 12.28 6.98 -18.72
N PRO A 302 12.21 6.27 -17.56
CA PRO A 302 12.25 4.81 -17.58
C PRO A 302 11.11 4.25 -18.45
N ASP A 303 11.46 3.41 -19.40
CA ASP A 303 10.50 2.80 -20.33
C ASP A 303 9.35 2.13 -19.57
N GLY A 304 8.12 2.46 -19.98
CA GLY A 304 6.90 1.85 -19.46
C GLY A 304 6.50 2.25 -18.03
N LEU A 305 7.19 3.18 -17.35
CA LEU A 305 6.83 3.62 -16.00
C LEU A 305 5.44 4.25 -15.97
N LEU A 306 5.15 5.16 -16.88
CA LEU A 306 3.87 5.87 -16.93
C LEU A 306 2.72 4.91 -17.25
N ASP A 307 2.93 3.99 -18.20
CA ASP A 307 1.94 2.98 -18.58
C ASP A 307 1.62 2.03 -17.42
N ARG A 308 2.65 1.64 -16.64
CA ARG A 308 2.48 0.78 -15.45
C ARG A 308 1.60 1.38 -14.37
N TYR A 309 1.53 2.71 -14.27
CA TYR A 309 0.73 3.39 -13.26
C TYR A 309 -0.57 4.00 -13.79
N GLY A 310 -0.92 3.71 -15.05
CA GLY A 310 -2.19 4.13 -15.62
C GLY A 310 -2.27 5.64 -15.88
N PHE A 311 -1.15 6.27 -16.20
CA PHE A 311 -1.15 7.65 -16.69
C PHE A 311 -1.94 7.74 -17.98
N GLN A 312 -2.77 8.75 -18.08
CA GLN A 312 -3.57 9.01 -19.27
C GLN A 312 -2.89 10.06 -20.16
N LYS A 313 -2.76 9.77 -21.42
CA LYS A 313 -2.21 10.73 -22.38
C LYS A 313 -3.26 11.82 -22.66
N VAL A 314 -2.88 13.07 -22.43
CA VAL A 314 -3.69 14.26 -22.73
C VAL A 314 -2.81 15.20 -23.54
N GLU A 315 -3.09 15.34 -24.85
CA GLU A 315 -2.27 16.10 -25.81
C GLU A 315 -0.80 15.62 -25.78
N ASP A 316 0.15 16.51 -25.48
CA ASP A 316 1.58 16.23 -25.41
C ASP A 316 2.06 15.85 -24.00
N SER A 317 1.15 15.65 -23.05
CA SER A 317 1.46 15.32 -21.67
C SER A 317 0.76 14.04 -21.21
N TRP A 318 1.29 13.46 -20.15
CA TRP A 318 0.68 12.36 -19.42
C TRP A 318 0.20 12.88 -18.07
N THR A 319 -1.01 12.50 -17.69
CA THR A 319 -1.66 12.95 -16.45
C THR A 319 -1.97 11.76 -15.55
N TYR A 320 -1.90 11.98 -14.26
CA TYR A 320 -2.23 11.01 -13.22
C TYR A 320 -3.08 11.66 -12.14
N ASN A 321 -4.14 10.99 -11.73
CA ASN A 321 -5.01 11.47 -10.66
C ASN A 321 -4.37 11.21 -9.30
N LEU A 322 -4.16 12.27 -8.53
CA LEU A 322 -3.58 12.21 -7.19
C LEU A 322 -4.63 12.07 -6.08
N ASP A 323 -5.90 12.31 -6.38
CA ASP A 323 -6.97 12.30 -5.39
C ASP A 323 -7.66 10.94 -5.33
N PRO A 324 -7.44 10.14 -4.29
CA PRO A 324 -8.09 8.85 -4.14
C PRO A 324 -9.61 8.95 -3.98
N CYS A 325 -10.13 10.13 -3.60
CA CYS A 325 -11.56 10.36 -3.42
C CYS A 325 -12.31 10.62 -4.75
N VAL A 326 -11.60 10.98 -5.84
CA VAL A 326 -12.18 11.31 -7.15
C VAL A 326 -12.22 10.09 -8.08
N TYR A 327 -11.88 8.91 -7.60
CA TYR A 327 -11.97 7.72 -8.41
C TYR A 327 -13.44 7.45 -8.81
N HIS A 328 -13.75 7.58 -10.11
CA HIS A 328 -15.07 7.31 -10.65
C HIS A 328 -15.38 5.81 -10.59
N TRP A 329 -16.04 5.40 -9.53
CA TRP A 329 -16.43 4.02 -9.24
C TRP A 329 -17.20 3.35 -10.38
N GLU A 330 -17.92 4.15 -11.20
CA GLU A 330 -18.76 3.69 -12.31
C GLU A 330 -17.93 3.23 -13.52
N GLU A 331 -16.80 3.88 -13.81
CA GLU A 331 -15.94 3.55 -14.95
C GLU A 331 -15.03 2.35 -14.64
N ALA A 332 -14.53 2.22 -13.42
CA ALA A 332 -13.73 1.07 -13.00
C ALA A 332 -14.53 -0.24 -12.92
N GLY A 333 -15.85 -0.15 -12.76
CA GLY A 333 -16.75 -1.32 -12.71
C GLY A 333 -16.87 -2.08 -14.01
N GLN A 334 -16.57 -1.46 -15.15
CA GLN A 334 -16.62 -2.12 -16.47
C GLN A 334 -15.31 -2.81 -16.86
N ALA A 335 -14.19 -2.44 -16.22
CA ALA A 335 -12.87 -3.00 -16.52
C ALA A 335 -12.45 -4.17 -15.59
N VAL A 336 -13.17 -4.43 -14.50
CA VAL A 336 -12.79 -5.38 -13.45
C VAL A 336 -13.76 -6.57 -13.31
N LEU A 337 -14.75 -6.67 -14.22
CA LEU A 337 -15.68 -7.82 -14.21
C LEU A 337 -15.68 -8.52 -15.56
#